data_6dc37c745ccef036f0651035d1943f38
#
_entry.id   6dc37c745ccef036f0651035d1943f38
#
_cell.length_a   1.000
_cell.length_b   1.000
_cell.length_c   1.000
_cell.angle_alpha   90.00
_cell.angle_beta   90.00
_cell.angle_gamma   90.00
#
_symmetry.space_group_name_H-M   'P 1'
#
loop_
_entity.id
_entity.type
_entity.pdbx_description
1 polymer ?
#
loop_
_entity_poly.entity_id
_entity_poly.type
_entity_poly.pdbx_seq_one_letter_code
_entity_poly.pdbx_strand_id
1 'polypeptide(L)'
;MLVPAVLYKEQITKEFQKLYYTEDMLFETGCLEQWRPEIEDIPNVGRFDYAIVSGNKLIGYLSYQIDYYCSAAYNFGLMSFERGNPIVGKDVFKKLEELVSTLHRVEWRMVGGNPAERGYDAFCKRHNGNKHIFKDSIRDAKGDYRNDIVYEIVNP
;
A
#
# COMPACT_ATOMS: atom_id res chain seq x y z
N MET A 1 9.57 -8.19 -8.24
CA MET A 1 8.77 -8.12 -9.50
C MET A 1 7.31 -8.26 -9.17
N LEU A 2 6.47 -7.40 -9.77
CA LEU A 2 5.02 -7.47 -9.63
C LEU A 2 4.43 -8.46 -10.63
N VAL A 3 3.60 -9.39 -10.13
CA VAL A 3 2.84 -10.35 -10.94
C VAL A 3 1.37 -10.34 -10.49
N PRO A 4 0.41 -10.76 -11.33
CA PRO A 4 -0.99 -10.82 -10.91
C PRO A 4 -1.17 -11.62 -9.61
N ALA A 5 -1.88 -11.04 -8.63
CA ALA A 5 -2.05 -11.65 -7.31
C ALA A 5 -2.81 -12.99 -7.35
N VAL A 6 -3.68 -13.19 -8.33
CA VAL A 6 -4.44 -14.43 -8.50
C VAL A 6 -3.53 -15.67 -8.57
N LEU A 7 -2.32 -15.52 -9.11
CA LEU A 7 -1.33 -16.61 -9.20
C LEU A 7 -0.79 -17.05 -7.82
N TYR A 8 -0.93 -16.21 -6.81
CA TYR A 8 -0.45 -16.42 -5.44
C TYR A 8 -1.57 -16.28 -4.39
N LYS A 9 -2.84 -16.35 -4.82
CA LYS A 9 -4.02 -16.08 -3.98
C LYS A 9 -4.00 -16.82 -2.65
N GLU A 10 -3.78 -18.13 -2.68
CA GLU A 10 -3.75 -18.95 -1.46
C GLU A 10 -2.58 -18.58 -0.54
N GLN A 11 -1.41 -18.29 -1.11
CA GLN A 11 -0.22 -17.93 -0.35
C GLN A 11 -0.40 -16.56 0.30
N ILE A 12 -0.94 -15.58 -0.44
CA ILE A 12 -1.26 -14.25 0.08
C ILE A 12 -2.26 -14.36 1.23
N THR A 13 -3.33 -15.13 1.06
CA THR A 13 -4.32 -15.36 2.12
C THR A 13 -3.70 -15.95 3.37
N LYS A 14 -2.80 -16.93 3.24
CA LYS A 14 -2.09 -17.55 4.37
C LYS A 14 -1.17 -16.54 5.09
N GLU A 15 -0.46 -15.68 4.35
CA GLU A 15 0.39 -14.64 4.96
C GLU A 15 -0.45 -13.62 5.74
N PHE A 16 -1.58 -13.17 5.19
CA PHE A 16 -2.51 -12.29 5.90
C PHE A 16 -3.10 -12.95 7.15
N GLN A 17 -3.44 -14.22 7.11
CA GLN A 17 -3.93 -14.95 8.28
C GLN A 17 -2.93 -14.98 9.43
N LYS A 18 -1.63 -15.10 9.14
CA LYS A 18 -0.57 -15.02 10.17
C LYS A 18 -0.54 -13.67 10.86
N LEU A 19 -0.81 -12.59 10.13
CA LEU A 19 -0.76 -11.22 10.63
C LEU A 19 -1.93 -10.85 11.53
N TYR A 20 -3.10 -11.52 11.41
CA TYR A 20 -4.25 -11.26 12.27
C TYR A 20 -3.99 -11.41 13.76
N TYR A 21 -2.96 -12.15 14.11
CA TYR A 21 -2.60 -12.43 15.50
C TYR A 21 -1.37 -11.64 15.98
N THR A 22 -0.88 -10.69 15.16
CA THR A 22 0.27 -9.86 15.53
C THR A 22 -0.16 -8.48 16.01
N GLU A 23 0.54 -7.95 17.01
CA GLU A 23 0.29 -6.60 17.54
C GLU A 23 0.63 -5.49 16.53
N ASP A 24 1.44 -5.80 15.53
CA ASP A 24 1.94 -4.85 14.53
C ASP A 24 1.04 -4.71 13.30
N MET A 25 -0.11 -5.37 13.26
CA MET A 25 -1.00 -5.39 12.10
C MET A 25 -1.36 -3.98 11.60
N LEU A 26 -1.54 -3.03 12.50
CA LEU A 26 -1.87 -1.65 12.17
C LEU A 26 -0.80 -0.98 11.29
N PHE A 27 0.48 -1.21 11.58
CA PHE A 27 1.59 -0.67 10.80
C PHE A 27 1.84 -1.46 9.52
N GLU A 28 1.54 -2.74 9.54
CA GLU A 28 1.74 -3.64 8.41
C GLU A 28 0.73 -3.37 7.30
N THR A 29 -0.53 -3.14 7.65
CA THR A 29 -1.58 -2.89 6.66
C THR A 29 -1.59 -1.44 6.16
N GLY A 30 -1.08 -0.50 6.96
CA GLY A 30 -1.16 0.93 6.65
C GLY A 30 -2.58 1.47 6.53
N CYS A 31 -3.58 0.69 6.95
CA CYS A 31 -5.00 1.00 6.82
C CYS A 31 -5.66 1.16 8.19
N LEU A 32 -6.66 2.05 8.25
CA LEU A 32 -7.51 2.25 9.43
C LEU A 32 -8.47 1.09 9.67
N GLU A 33 -8.85 0.40 8.61
CA GLU A 33 -9.79 -0.69 8.63
C GLU A 33 -9.07 -2.02 8.50
N GLN A 34 -9.74 -3.10 8.91
CA GLN A 34 -9.24 -4.46 8.69
C GLN A 34 -9.15 -4.71 7.18
N TRP A 35 -7.98 -4.46 6.64
CA TRP A 35 -7.73 -4.70 5.24
C TRP A 35 -7.55 -6.20 4.98
N ARG A 36 -8.43 -6.73 4.16
CA ARG A 36 -8.33 -8.11 3.66
C ARG A 36 -8.05 -8.07 2.18
N PRO A 37 -7.14 -8.90 1.68
CA PRO A 37 -6.98 -9.03 0.24
C PRO A 37 -8.22 -9.75 -0.33
N GLU A 38 -9.00 -9.04 -1.10
CA GLU A 38 -10.11 -9.60 -1.88
C GLU A 38 -9.61 -9.84 -3.31
N ILE A 39 -8.95 -10.98 -3.51
CA ILE A 39 -8.38 -11.33 -4.80
C ILE A 39 -9.42 -12.11 -5.59
N GLU A 40 -9.98 -11.47 -6.62
CA GLU A 40 -10.94 -12.08 -7.52
C GLU A 40 -10.23 -12.92 -8.59
N ASP A 41 -10.91 -14.01 -9.03
CA ASP A 41 -10.39 -14.87 -10.09
C ASP A 41 -10.54 -14.21 -11.48
N ILE A 42 -11.51 -13.30 -11.60
CA ILE A 42 -11.77 -12.52 -12.81
C ILE A 42 -11.35 -11.08 -12.55
N PRO A 43 -10.55 -10.46 -13.44
CA PRO A 43 -10.15 -9.07 -13.28
C PRO A 43 -11.36 -8.12 -13.15
N ASN A 44 -11.34 -7.27 -12.13
CA ASN A 44 -12.32 -6.22 -11.95
C ASN A 44 -11.82 -4.92 -12.57
N VAL A 45 -12.70 -4.19 -13.24
CA VAL A 45 -12.33 -2.92 -13.88
C VAL A 45 -11.93 -1.89 -12.81
N GLY A 46 -10.76 -1.30 -12.99
CA GLY A 46 -10.26 -0.26 -12.08
C GLY A 46 -9.65 -0.78 -10.79
N ARG A 47 -9.62 -2.11 -10.54
CA ARG A 47 -8.95 -2.70 -9.39
C ARG A 47 -7.74 -3.53 -9.83
N PHE A 48 -6.64 -3.35 -9.14
CA PHE A 48 -5.36 -3.99 -9.44
C PHE A 48 -4.79 -4.63 -8.18
N ASP A 49 -4.53 -5.93 -8.26
CA ASP A 49 -3.97 -6.73 -7.18
C ASP A 49 -2.72 -7.45 -7.68
N TYR A 50 -1.60 -7.24 -6.99
CA TYR A 50 -0.29 -7.80 -7.35
C TYR A 50 0.33 -8.57 -6.20
N ALA A 51 0.94 -9.71 -6.51
CA ALA A 51 1.95 -10.33 -5.68
C ALA A 51 3.32 -9.69 -5.97
N ILE A 52 4.08 -9.41 -4.92
CA ILE A 52 5.48 -8.99 -5.04
C ILE A 52 6.32 -10.24 -4.85
N VAL A 53 7.09 -10.60 -5.86
CA VAL A 53 7.88 -11.84 -5.85
C VAL A 53 9.37 -11.57 -6.08
N SER A 54 10.20 -12.37 -5.43
CA SER A 54 11.64 -12.45 -5.64
C SER A 54 12.00 -13.88 -6.04
N GLY A 55 12.40 -14.07 -7.29
CA GLY A 55 12.44 -15.43 -7.87
C GLY A 55 11.04 -16.05 -7.85
N ASN A 56 10.91 -17.21 -7.18
CA ASN A 56 9.62 -17.90 -7.00
C ASN A 56 9.01 -17.67 -5.62
N LYS A 57 9.59 -16.78 -4.81
CA LYS A 57 9.15 -16.52 -3.43
C LYS A 57 8.24 -15.31 -3.36
N LEU A 58 7.06 -15.48 -2.78
CA LEU A 58 6.17 -14.38 -2.42
C LEU A 58 6.79 -13.59 -1.25
N ILE A 59 6.96 -12.27 -1.42
CA ILE A 59 7.54 -11.37 -0.42
C ILE A 59 6.66 -10.18 -0.06
N GLY A 60 5.53 -9.99 -0.76
CA GLY A 60 4.60 -8.92 -0.46
C GLY A 60 3.35 -8.94 -1.34
N TYR A 61 2.47 -8.02 -1.05
CA TYR A 61 1.22 -7.79 -1.76
C TYR A 61 0.99 -6.29 -1.93
N LEU A 62 0.52 -5.89 -3.11
CA LEU A 62 0.23 -4.52 -3.47
C LEU A 62 -1.13 -4.46 -4.15
N SER A 63 -1.97 -3.52 -3.74
CA SER A 63 -3.23 -3.26 -4.45
C SER A 63 -3.51 -1.77 -4.56
N TYR A 64 -4.29 -1.39 -5.57
CA TYR A 64 -4.81 -0.04 -5.75
C TYR A 64 -6.04 -0.06 -6.65
N GLN A 65 -6.75 1.06 -6.66
CA GLN A 65 -7.89 1.27 -7.53
C GLN A 65 -7.66 2.50 -8.39
N ILE A 66 -8.24 2.50 -9.60
CA ILE A 66 -8.25 3.65 -10.51
C ILE A 66 -9.69 4.04 -10.79
N ASP A 67 -10.02 5.30 -10.52
CA ASP A 67 -11.18 5.96 -11.08
C ASP A 67 -10.75 6.58 -12.42
N TYR A 68 -11.20 5.96 -13.51
CA TYR A 68 -10.86 6.43 -14.86
C TYR A 68 -11.54 7.74 -15.23
N TYR A 69 -12.68 8.03 -14.63
CA TYR A 69 -13.39 9.29 -14.88
C TYR A 69 -12.64 10.47 -14.28
N CYS A 70 -12.15 10.30 -13.06
CA CYS A 70 -11.37 11.32 -12.35
C CYS A 70 -9.86 11.25 -12.69
N SER A 71 -9.42 10.25 -13.45
CA SER A 71 -7.99 9.97 -13.67
C SER A 71 -7.19 9.91 -12.36
N ALA A 72 -7.71 9.17 -11.38
CA ALA A 72 -7.19 9.13 -10.02
C ALA A 72 -6.91 7.69 -9.56
N ALA A 73 -5.73 7.46 -8.96
CA ALA A 73 -5.44 6.25 -8.21
C ALA A 73 -5.65 6.49 -6.71
N TYR A 74 -6.30 5.54 -6.05
CA TYR A 74 -6.63 5.59 -4.63
C TYR A 74 -6.63 4.19 -4.02
N ASN A 75 -6.82 4.09 -2.70
CA ASN A 75 -6.77 2.82 -1.96
C ASN A 75 -5.49 2.03 -2.23
N PHE A 76 -4.37 2.76 -2.41
CA PHE A 76 -3.07 2.14 -2.61
C PHE A 76 -2.60 1.53 -1.29
N GLY A 77 -2.53 0.20 -1.26
CA GLY A 77 -2.16 -0.58 -0.09
C GLY A 77 -0.97 -1.49 -0.37
N LEU A 78 -0.04 -1.53 0.57
CA LEU A 78 1.15 -2.37 0.54
C LEU A 78 1.20 -3.24 1.79
N MET A 79 1.49 -4.52 1.60
CA MET A 79 1.87 -5.44 2.67
C MET A 79 3.21 -6.07 2.33
N SER A 80 4.20 -5.90 3.21
CA SER A 80 5.47 -6.62 3.14
C SER A 80 5.41 -7.87 4.01
N PHE A 81 5.66 -9.04 3.43
CA PHE A 81 5.81 -10.29 4.18
C PHE A 81 7.24 -10.54 4.63
N GLU A 82 8.18 -9.73 4.13
CA GLU A 82 9.59 -9.72 4.54
C GLU A 82 10.01 -8.29 4.88
N ARG A 83 10.02 -7.96 6.16
CA ARG A 83 10.45 -6.64 6.62
C ARG A 83 11.88 -6.32 6.19
N GLY A 84 12.08 -5.10 5.69
CA GLY A 84 13.39 -4.63 5.27
C GLY A 84 13.88 -5.20 3.93
N ASN A 85 13.07 -5.99 3.22
CA ASN A 85 13.46 -6.46 1.90
C ASN A 85 13.43 -5.29 0.89
N PRO A 86 14.59 -4.91 0.31
CA PRO A 86 14.68 -3.75 -0.59
C PRO A 86 13.91 -3.92 -1.91
N ILE A 87 13.62 -5.16 -2.30
CA ILE A 87 12.87 -5.45 -3.52
C ILE A 87 11.43 -4.97 -3.40
N VAL A 88 10.82 -5.10 -2.21
CA VAL A 88 9.47 -4.60 -1.94
C VAL A 88 9.42 -3.10 -2.16
N GLY A 89 10.30 -2.34 -1.51
CA GLY A 89 10.37 -0.88 -1.69
C GLY A 89 10.61 -0.47 -3.14
N LYS A 90 11.53 -1.14 -3.83
CA LYS A 90 11.82 -0.87 -5.24
C LYS A 90 10.58 -1.04 -6.13
N ASP A 91 9.86 -2.14 -5.98
CA ASP A 91 8.69 -2.44 -6.81
C ASP A 91 7.53 -1.48 -6.51
N VAL A 92 7.34 -1.12 -5.24
CA VAL A 92 6.33 -0.14 -4.80
C VAL A 92 6.59 1.24 -5.38
N PHE A 93 7.79 1.78 -5.21
CA PHE A 93 8.11 3.10 -5.74
C PHE A 93 8.12 3.15 -7.27
N LYS A 94 8.51 2.05 -7.94
CA LYS A 94 8.37 1.95 -9.38
C LYS A 94 6.89 2.03 -9.81
N LYS A 95 6.00 1.35 -9.08
CA LYS A 95 4.56 1.41 -9.39
C LYS A 95 3.98 2.80 -9.10
N LEU A 96 4.34 3.44 -8.00
CA LEU A 96 3.93 4.81 -7.71
C LEU A 96 4.40 5.78 -8.81
N GLU A 97 5.64 5.64 -9.30
CA GLU A 97 6.17 6.45 -10.41
C GLU A 97 5.36 6.27 -11.70
N GLU A 98 4.99 5.02 -12.05
CA GLU A 98 4.12 4.72 -13.18
C GLU A 98 2.74 5.41 -13.04
N LEU A 99 2.12 5.33 -11.86
CA LEU A 99 0.83 5.95 -11.60
C LEU A 99 0.89 7.48 -11.67
N VAL A 100 1.90 8.08 -11.03
CA VAL A 100 2.10 9.54 -11.04
C VAL A 100 2.37 10.06 -12.46
N SER A 101 3.09 9.30 -13.28
CA SER A 101 3.38 9.72 -14.67
C SER A 101 2.19 9.61 -15.61
N THR A 102 1.14 8.87 -15.24
CA THR A 102 0.01 8.57 -16.14
C THR A 102 -1.32 9.15 -15.69
N LEU A 103 -1.49 9.42 -14.40
CA LEU A 103 -2.75 9.87 -13.83
C LEU A 103 -2.67 11.31 -13.35
N HIS A 104 -3.83 11.98 -13.35
CA HIS A 104 -3.96 13.34 -12.81
C HIS A 104 -3.73 13.37 -11.30
N ARG A 105 -4.22 12.37 -10.55
CA ARG A 105 -4.11 12.30 -9.09
C ARG A 105 -3.71 10.92 -8.61
N VAL A 106 -2.80 10.87 -7.65
CA VAL A 106 -2.42 9.65 -6.94
C VAL A 106 -2.42 9.91 -5.44
N GLU A 107 -3.13 9.09 -4.68
CA GLU A 107 -3.14 9.19 -3.23
C GLU A 107 -2.85 7.84 -2.58
N TRP A 108 -2.21 7.88 -1.42
CA TRP A 108 -1.99 6.73 -0.55
C TRP A 108 -1.97 7.15 0.91
N ARG A 109 -2.21 6.18 1.77
CA ARG A 109 -2.37 6.42 3.21
C ARG A 109 -1.48 5.50 4.02
N MET A 110 -1.06 5.95 5.19
CA MET A 110 -0.34 5.14 6.15
C MET A 110 -0.62 5.61 7.60
N VAL A 111 -0.29 4.74 8.56
CA VAL A 111 -0.29 5.09 9.99
C VAL A 111 1.05 5.69 10.35
N GLY A 112 1.05 6.79 11.11
CA GLY A 112 2.26 7.47 11.54
C GLY A 112 3.17 6.57 12.38
N GLY A 113 4.48 6.64 12.10
CA GLY A 113 5.48 5.74 12.67
C GLY A 113 5.73 4.46 11.86
N ASN A 114 5.04 4.29 10.71
CA ASN A 114 5.34 3.22 9.79
C ASN A 114 6.78 3.37 9.25
N PRO A 115 7.58 2.30 9.20
CA PRO A 115 8.96 2.35 8.67
C PRO A 115 9.07 2.88 7.24
N ALA A 116 8.00 2.80 6.43
CA ALA A 116 7.95 3.34 5.08
C ALA A 116 7.82 4.89 5.02
N GLU A 117 7.50 5.57 6.11
CA GLU A 117 7.21 7.01 6.16
C GLU A 117 8.31 7.85 5.51
N ARG A 118 9.56 7.59 5.86
CA ARG A 118 10.71 8.32 5.29
C ARG A 118 10.79 8.19 3.76
N GLY A 119 10.50 7.00 3.24
CA GLY A 119 10.50 6.75 1.80
C GLY A 119 9.36 7.48 1.10
N TYR A 120 8.17 7.45 1.68
CA TYR A 120 7.01 8.16 1.16
C TYR A 120 7.17 9.68 1.23
N ASP A 121 7.74 10.21 2.31
CA ASP A 121 8.07 11.63 2.43
C ASP A 121 9.01 12.09 1.32
N ALA A 122 10.09 11.35 1.06
CA ALA A 122 11.04 11.65 0.01
C ALA A 122 10.41 11.58 -1.38
N PHE A 123 9.56 10.58 -1.62
CA PHE A 123 8.84 10.41 -2.88
C PHE A 123 7.85 11.57 -3.11
N CYS A 124 7.00 11.84 -2.14
CA CYS A 124 6.00 12.91 -2.20
C CYS A 124 6.65 14.27 -2.46
N LYS A 125 7.72 14.60 -1.71
CA LYS A 125 8.49 15.84 -1.90
C LYS A 125 9.08 15.97 -3.30
N ARG A 126 9.63 14.88 -3.85
CA ARG A 126 10.23 14.87 -5.21
C ARG A 126 9.20 15.21 -6.29
N HIS A 127 7.95 14.84 -6.08
CA HIS A 127 6.85 15.10 -7.01
C HIS A 127 6.00 16.33 -6.63
N ASN A 128 6.49 17.20 -5.73
CA ASN A 128 5.76 18.39 -5.25
C ASN A 128 4.37 18.04 -4.67
N GLY A 129 4.23 16.85 -4.10
CA GLY A 129 3.00 16.40 -3.49
C GLY A 129 2.75 16.99 -2.10
N ASN A 130 1.58 16.71 -1.57
CA ASN A 130 1.14 17.15 -0.25
C ASN A 130 1.12 15.97 0.73
N LYS A 131 1.46 16.26 1.99
CA LYS A 131 1.33 15.35 3.13
C LYS A 131 0.32 15.92 4.10
N HIS A 132 -0.80 15.24 4.28
CA HIS A 132 -1.84 15.61 5.23
C HIS A 132 -1.73 14.73 6.47
N ILE A 133 -1.66 15.36 7.65
CA ILE A 133 -1.52 14.67 8.93
C ILE A 133 -2.77 14.92 9.77
N PHE A 134 -3.51 13.86 10.05
CA PHE A 134 -4.62 13.86 10.98
C PHE A 134 -4.10 13.35 12.33
N LYS A 135 -3.88 14.29 13.27
CA LYS A 135 -3.26 13.98 14.55
C LYS A 135 -4.16 13.10 15.41
N ASP A 136 -3.54 12.12 16.05
CA ASP A 136 -4.16 11.28 17.10
C ASP A 136 -5.50 10.64 16.67
N SER A 137 -5.64 10.33 15.38
CA SER A 137 -6.89 9.83 14.80
C SER A 137 -7.03 8.32 14.83
N ILE A 138 -5.94 7.60 15.13
CA ILE A 138 -5.93 6.13 15.16
C ILE A 138 -5.50 5.68 16.56
N ARG A 139 -6.27 4.75 17.15
CA ARG A 139 -5.91 4.12 18.42
C ARG A 139 -5.36 2.72 18.15
N ASP A 140 -4.13 2.46 18.61
CA ASP A 140 -3.52 1.14 18.48
C ASP A 140 -4.02 0.16 19.57
N ALA A 141 -3.57 -1.11 19.49
CA ALA A 141 -3.97 -2.16 20.41
C ALA A 141 -3.51 -1.92 21.86
N LYS A 142 -2.47 -1.09 22.07
CA LYS A 142 -1.96 -0.70 23.39
C LYS A 142 -2.71 0.48 23.99
N GLY A 143 -3.59 1.09 23.20
CA GLY A 143 -4.36 2.28 23.60
C GLY A 143 -3.66 3.60 23.28
N ASP A 144 -2.49 3.57 22.66
CA ASP A 144 -1.77 4.76 22.23
C ASP A 144 -2.38 5.33 20.94
N TYR A 145 -2.32 6.66 20.82
CA TYR A 145 -2.82 7.33 19.62
C TYR A 145 -1.71 7.52 18.59
N ARG A 146 -2.09 7.35 17.32
CA ARG A 146 -1.24 7.52 16.16
C ARG A 146 -1.85 8.48 15.16
N ASN A 147 -1.00 9.09 14.34
CA ASN A 147 -1.46 9.93 13.26
C ASN A 147 -1.93 9.07 12.08
N ASP A 148 -2.99 9.52 11.42
CA ASP A 148 -3.37 9.07 10.10
C ASP A 148 -2.73 10.01 9.07
N ILE A 149 -1.98 9.49 8.11
CA ILE A 149 -1.21 10.27 7.15
C ILE A 149 -1.69 9.93 5.75
N VAL A 150 -2.06 10.95 5.01
CA VAL A 150 -2.46 10.84 3.60
C VAL A 150 -1.47 11.64 2.76
N TYR A 151 -0.91 10.98 1.76
CA TYR A 151 -0.10 11.61 0.73
C TYR A 151 -0.93 11.77 -0.54
N GLU A 152 -0.77 12.88 -1.22
CA GLU A 152 -1.34 13.09 -2.53
C GLU A 152 -0.37 13.79 -3.47
N ILE A 153 -0.41 13.39 -4.73
CA ILE A 153 0.27 14.07 -5.83
C ILE A 153 -0.80 14.40 -6.86
N VAL A 154 -0.89 15.67 -7.21
CA VAL A 154 -1.83 16.16 -8.24
C VAL A 154 -1.01 16.74 -9.38
N ASN A 155 -1.12 16.16 -10.54
CA ASN A 155 -0.51 16.64 -11.77
C ASN A 155 -1.40 17.70 -12.43
N PRO A 156 -0.82 18.72 -13.06
CA PRO A 156 -1.59 19.70 -13.80
C PRO A 156 -2.37 19.12 -14.98
#